data_57cdeca13085bb7ec67b0af9b64e4217
#
_entry.id   57cdeca13085bb7ec67b0af9b64e4217
#
_cell.length_a   1.000
_cell.length_b   1.000
_cell.length_c   1.000
_cell.angle_alpha   90.00
_cell.angle_beta   90.00
_cell.angle_gamma   90.00
#
_symmetry.space_group_name_H-M   'P 1'
#
loop_
_entity.id
_entity.type
_entity.pdbx_description
1 polymer ?
#
loop_
_entity_poly.entity_id
_entity_poly.type
_entity_poly.pdbx_seq_one_letter_code
_entity_poly.pdbx_strand_id
1 'polypeptide(L)'
;DRYEASLKQMIGEGTKRCHPARTQNRQKETARSLEASVRAPGGGWRFHNTPDTDPALAANREWAAQIATRMEESELGSTSKHTVNSVDELNKVLAKAVKAQAKWAKKTPAERAEILHRAGVELALRRGDLIEVAGSEVGKAVGEADVEVSEAVDFAHYYAEVGEQLPRIPGATFTPVKVTTIVPPWNFPIAIPLGGVAAALAAGS
;
A
#
# COMPACT_ATOMS: atom_id res chain seq x y z
N ASP A 1 33.24 17.23 18.92
CA ASP A 1 32.49 15.99 18.82
C ASP A 1 31.06 16.30 18.45
N ARG A 2 30.43 15.51 17.53
CA ARG A 2 29.05 15.73 17.06
C ARG A 2 28.04 15.64 18.20
N TYR A 3 28.27 14.77 19.17
CA TYR A 3 27.42 14.59 20.32
C TYR A 3 27.42 15.83 21.24
N GLU A 4 28.59 16.38 21.53
CA GLU A 4 28.73 17.61 22.32
C GLU A 4 28.12 18.83 21.62
N ALA A 5 28.26 18.91 20.29
CA ALA A 5 27.63 19.97 19.50
C ALA A 5 26.10 19.88 19.56
N SER A 6 25.55 18.67 19.46
CA SER A 6 24.10 18.43 19.61
C SER A 6 23.59 18.77 20.99
N LEU A 7 24.33 18.41 22.05
CA LEU A 7 23.96 18.77 23.43
C LEU A 7 23.95 20.29 23.65
N LYS A 8 24.95 21.01 23.13
CA LYS A 8 24.99 22.48 23.23
C LYS A 8 23.83 23.15 22.50
N GLN A 9 23.41 22.59 21.36
CA GLN A 9 22.26 23.05 20.59
C GLN A 9 20.94 22.82 21.36
N MET A 10 20.80 21.66 22.02
CA MET A 10 19.61 21.33 22.82
C MET A 10 19.45 22.22 24.07
N ILE A 11 20.55 22.58 24.73
CA ILE A 11 20.53 23.41 25.97
C ILE A 11 19.98 24.81 25.68
N GLY A 12 20.15 25.34 24.47
CA GLY A 12 19.61 26.67 24.08
C GLY A 12 18.15 26.71 23.67
N GLU A 13 17.51 25.56 23.42
CA GLU A 13 16.15 25.50 22.83
C GLU A 13 15.00 25.35 23.84
N GLY A 14 15.28 25.27 25.12
CA GLY A 14 14.28 25.07 26.16
C GLY A 14 13.63 23.69 26.16
N THR A 15 12.67 23.43 27.03
CA THR A 15 11.92 22.17 27.08
C THR A 15 10.85 22.11 26.00
N LYS A 16 11.24 21.95 24.74
CA LYS A 16 10.29 21.51 23.72
C LYS A 16 9.78 20.11 24.10
N ARG A 17 8.49 19.85 23.85
CA ARG A 17 7.94 18.50 24.09
C ARG A 17 8.80 17.48 23.37
N CYS A 18 9.35 16.53 24.10
CA CYS A 18 10.17 15.44 23.54
C CYS A 18 9.38 14.50 22.62
N HIS A 19 8.05 14.60 22.63
CA HIS A 19 7.17 13.74 21.83
C HIS A 19 6.29 14.59 20.92
N PRO A 20 6.17 14.22 19.64
CA PRO A 20 5.23 14.87 18.73
C PRO A 20 3.80 14.74 19.27
N ALA A 21 2.95 15.73 18.99
CA ALA A 21 1.53 15.61 19.30
C ALA A 21 0.94 14.44 18.49
N ARG A 22 0.32 13.48 19.18
CA ARG A 22 -0.35 12.35 18.55
C ARG A 22 -1.75 12.77 18.13
N THR A 23 -1.98 12.85 16.83
CA THR A 23 -3.24 13.38 16.26
C THR A 23 -3.95 12.41 15.32
N GLN A 24 -3.37 11.22 15.08
CA GLN A 24 -3.95 10.23 14.19
C GLN A 24 -5.35 9.80 14.69
N ASN A 25 -6.28 9.69 13.75
CA ASN A 25 -7.63 9.18 14.04
C ASN A 25 -8.16 8.46 12.81
N ARG A 26 -8.12 7.13 12.83
CA ARG A 26 -8.53 6.28 11.71
C ARG A 26 -10.00 6.45 11.32
N GLN A 27 -10.87 6.78 12.27
CA GLN A 27 -12.30 7.02 12.00
C GLN A 27 -12.56 8.32 11.20
N LYS A 28 -11.60 9.25 11.20
CA LYS A 28 -11.74 10.57 10.56
C LYS A 28 -10.93 10.70 9.27
N GLU A 29 -10.18 9.68 8.90
CA GLU A 29 -9.44 9.70 7.63
C GLU A 29 -10.40 9.72 6.44
N THR A 30 -10.04 10.52 5.44
CA THR A 30 -10.77 10.66 4.20
C THR A 30 -9.81 10.49 3.02
N ALA A 31 -10.33 10.14 1.84
CA ALA A 31 -9.50 10.07 0.63
C ALA A 31 -8.66 11.34 0.42
N ARG A 32 -9.25 12.51 0.68
CA ARG A 32 -8.56 13.80 0.57
C ARG A 32 -7.40 13.96 1.57
N SER A 33 -7.60 13.55 2.84
CA SER A 33 -6.54 13.65 3.86
C SER A 33 -5.41 12.66 3.60
N LEU A 34 -5.74 11.45 3.15
CA LEU A 34 -4.79 10.42 2.79
C LEU A 34 -3.99 10.80 1.54
N GLU A 35 -4.66 11.32 0.49
CA GLU A 35 -3.98 11.82 -0.69
C GLU A 35 -3.05 13.00 -0.34
N ALA A 36 -3.48 13.92 0.50
CA ALA A 36 -2.65 15.05 0.91
C ALA A 36 -1.36 14.62 1.64
N SER A 37 -1.36 13.49 2.35
CA SER A 37 -0.18 12.97 3.05
C SER A 37 0.92 12.46 2.10
N VAL A 38 0.56 12.10 0.87
CA VAL A 38 1.47 11.58 -0.17
C VAL A 38 1.64 12.55 -1.35
N ARG A 39 1.27 13.83 -1.15
CA ARG A 39 1.53 14.92 -2.11
C ARG A 39 2.71 15.77 -1.66
N ALA A 40 3.59 16.08 -2.60
CA ALA A 40 4.64 17.08 -2.39
C ALA A 40 4.05 18.50 -2.35
N PRO A 41 4.74 19.49 -1.75
CA PRO A 41 4.28 20.91 -1.75
C PRO A 41 3.97 21.47 -3.14
N GLY A 42 4.56 20.97 -4.20
CA GLY A 42 4.31 21.34 -5.59
C GLY A 42 3.16 20.58 -6.28
N GLY A 43 2.41 19.74 -5.55
CA GLY A 43 1.26 18.99 -6.06
C GLY A 43 1.56 17.65 -6.73
N GLY A 44 2.84 17.30 -6.96
CA GLY A 44 3.25 15.97 -7.43
C GLY A 44 3.09 14.89 -6.36
N TRP A 45 3.05 13.62 -6.77
CA TRP A 45 3.12 12.50 -5.84
C TRP A 45 4.50 12.41 -5.21
N ARG A 46 4.54 11.91 -3.98
CA ARG A 46 5.78 11.67 -3.26
C ARG A 46 5.62 10.44 -2.37
N PHE A 47 6.56 9.52 -2.48
CA PHE A 47 6.64 8.40 -1.54
C PHE A 47 6.92 8.92 -0.12
N HIS A 48 6.14 8.41 0.80
CA HIS A 48 6.31 8.61 2.24
C HIS A 48 5.76 7.37 2.93
N ASN A 49 6.52 6.82 3.88
CA ASN A 49 6.05 5.66 4.63
C ASN A 49 4.74 5.95 5.34
N THR A 50 3.80 5.05 5.15
CA THR A 50 2.47 5.10 5.76
C THR A 50 2.58 4.74 7.24
N PRO A 51 2.12 5.59 8.16
CA PRO A 51 2.19 5.27 9.57
C PRO A 51 1.21 4.15 9.92
N ASP A 52 1.65 3.24 10.79
CA ASP A 52 0.78 2.26 11.42
C ASP A 52 -0.23 2.95 12.35
N THR A 53 -1.27 2.22 12.72
CA THR A 53 -2.28 2.74 13.64
C THR A 53 -1.70 2.89 15.04
N ASP A 54 -1.72 4.12 15.57
CA ASP A 54 -1.21 4.42 16.92
C ASP A 54 -2.16 3.88 18.00
N PRO A 55 -1.80 2.82 18.71
CA PRO A 55 -2.65 2.21 19.72
C PRO A 55 -2.74 3.02 21.03
N ALA A 56 -1.90 4.04 21.20
CA ALA A 56 -1.98 4.93 22.35
C ALA A 56 -3.22 5.85 22.32
N LEU A 57 -3.82 6.04 21.14
CA LEU A 57 -4.98 6.88 20.95
C LEU A 57 -6.29 6.10 21.17
N ALA A 58 -7.16 6.61 22.04
CA ALA A 58 -8.42 5.93 22.39
C ALA A 58 -9.32 5.68 21.17
N ALA A 59 -9.46 6.66 20.27
CA ALA A 59 -10.26 6.55 19.06
C ALA A 59 -9.76 5.43 18.13
N ASN A 60 -8.44 5.22 18.05
CA ASN A 60 -7.86 4.15 17.23
C ASN A 60 -8.07 2.77 17.87
N ARG A 61 -8.00 2.66 19.21
CA ARG A 61 -8.33 1.40 19.90
C ARG A 61 -9.80 1.02 19.73
N GLU A 62 -10.69 2.00 19.80
CA GLU A 62 -12.12 1.78 19.56
C GLU A 62 -12.39 1.34 18.13
N TRP A 63 -11.77 1.99 17.15
CA TRP A 63 -11.82 1.60 15.75
C TRP A 63 -11.31 0.16 15.53
N ALA A 64 -10.18 -0.21 16.12
CA ALA A 64 -9.63 -1.56 16.04
C ALA A 64 -10.54 -2.61 16.70
N ALA A 65 -11.14 -2.30 17.84
CA ALA A 65 -12.08 -3.17 18.53
C ALA A 65 -13.35 -3.43 17.69
N GLN A 66 -13.86 -2.40 17.00
CA GLN A 66 -15.00 -2.53 16.11
C GLN A 66 -14.70 -3.46 14.91
N ILE A 67 -13.47 -3.42 14.38
CA ILE A 67 -13.04 -4.35 13.32
C ILE A 67 -12.98 -5.78 13.89
N ALA A 68 -12.34 -5.97 15.03
CA ALA A 68 -12.20 -7.30 15.65
C ALA A 68 -13.55 -7.97 15.89
N THR A 69 -14.59 -7.21 16.27
CA THR A 69 -15.95 -7.76 16.48
C THR A 69 -16.61 -8.28 15.20
N ARG A 70 -16.24 -7.76 14.03
CA ARG A 70 -16.83 -8.16 12.76
C ARG A 70 -16.09 -9.31 12.07
N MET A 71 -14.85 -9.60 12.48
CA MET A 71 -13.98 -10.56 11.79
C MET A 71 -14.59 -11.97 11.69
N GLU A 72 -15.20 -12.48 12.75
CA GLU A 72 -15.72 -13.86 12.79
C GLU A 72 -16.86 -14.09 11.79
N GLU A 73 -17.68 -13.08 11.55
CA GLU A 73 -18.86 -13.18 10.70
C GLU A 73 -18.73 -12.37 9.40
N SER A 74 -17.50 -11.93 9.06
CA SER A 74 -17.30 -11.07 7.90
C SER A 74 -17.52 -11.82 6.58
N GLU A 75 -18.38 -11.23 5.73
CA GLU A 75 -18.59 -11.66 4.35
C GLU A 75 -17.86 -10.78 3.32
N LEU A 76 -17.09 -9.80 3.76
CA LEU A 76 -16.39 -8.85 2.90
C LEU A 76 -15.48 -9.63 1.94
N GLY A 77 -14.86 -10.21 1.59
CA GLY A 77 -14.02 -10.92 0.63
C GLY A 77 -14.76 -12.03 -0.16
N SER A 78 -15.91 -12.48 0.33
CA SER A 78 -16.60 -13.66 -0.22
C SER A 78 -16.98 -13.53 -1.71
N THR A 79 -17.35 -12.33 -2.15
CA THR A 79 -17.73 -12.02 -3.54
C THR A 79 -16.54 -11.87 -4.49
N SER A 80 -15.35 -11.73 -3.96
CA SER A 80 -14.11 -11.55 -4.73
C SER A 80 -13.38 -12.85 -5.03
N LYS A 81 -13.82 -13.96 -4.45
CA LYS A 81 -13.20 -15.28 -4.65
C LYS A 81 -13.42 -15.75 -6.09
N HIS A 82 -12.33 -15.98 -6.79
CA HIS A 82 -12.33 -16.53 -8.14
C HIS A 82 -11.44 -17.77 -8.21
N THR A 83 -12.07 -18.93 -8.34
CA THR A 83 -11.37 -20.19 -8.44
C THR A 83 -11.22 -20.59 -9.91
N VAL A 84 -10.01 -20.91 -10.33
CA VAL A 84 -9.71 -21.47 -11.64
C VAL A 84 -9.66 -22.99 -11.51
N ASN A 85 -10.62 -23.70 -12.12
CA ASN A 85 -10.82 -25.13 -11.90
C ASN A 85 -10.31 -26.00 -13.06
N SER A 86 -9.84 -25.41 -14.15
CA SER A 86 -9.36 -26.16 -15.32
C SER A 86 -8.24 -25.42 -16.05
N VAL A 87 -7.46 -26.20 -16.84
CA VAL A 87 -6.43 -25.65 -17.74
C VAL A 87 -7.05 -24.71 -18.77
N ASP A 88 -8.24 -25.01 -19.27
CA ASP A 88 -8.93 -24.16 -20.22
C ASP A 88 -9.34 -22.81 -19.64
N GLU A 89 -9.79 -22.79 -18.39
CA GLU A 89 -10.06 -21.54 -17.68
C GLU A 89 -8.78 -20.74 -17.44
N LEU A 90 -7.69 -21.40 -17.03
CA LEU A 90 -6.39 -20.76 -16.89
C LEU A 90 -5.93 -20.14 -18.21
N ASN A 91 -6.04 -20.85 -19.32
CA ASN A 91 -5.66 -20.36 -20.64
C ASN A 91 -6.50 -19.14 -21.06
N LYS A 92 -7.80 -19.09 -20.71
CA LYS A 92 -8.66 -17.93 -20.94
C LYS A 92 -8.20 -16.72 -20.11
N VAL A 93 -7.85 -16.93 -18.85
CA VAL A 93 -7.31 -15.86 -17.97
C VAL A 93 -6.01 -15.31 -18.54
N LEU A 94 -5.07 -16.17 -18.93
CA LEU A 94 -3.81 -15.78 -19.53
C LEU A 94 -4.00 -15.02 -20.86
N ALA A 95 -4.87 -15.48 -21.72
CA ALA A 95 -5.18 -14.79 -23.00
C ALA A 95 -5.78 -13.40 -22.74
N LYS A 96 -6.66 -13.26 -21.74
CA LYS A 96 -7.22 -11.98 -21.32
C LYS A 96 -6.13 -11.04 -20.78
N ALA A 97 -5.22 -11.55 -19.95
CA ALA A 97 -4.11 -10.78 -19.40
C ALA A 97 -3.17 -10.28 -20.52
N VAL A 98 -2.77 -11.14 -21.46
CA VAL A 98 -1.96 -10.76 -22.62
C VAL A 98 -2.63 -9.66 -23.45
N LYS A 99 -3.93 -9.77 -23.70
CA LYS A 99 -4.69 -8.74 -24.44
C LYS A 99 -4.77 -7.42 -23.67
N ALA A 100 -4.92 -7.46 -22.35
CA ALA A 100 -4.96 -6.28 -21.50
C ALA A 100 -3.59 -5.59 -21.45
N GLN A 101 -2.51 -6.36 -21.34
CA GLN A 101 -1.13 -5.86 -21.29
C GLN A 101 -0.79 -5.03 -22.53
N ALA A 102 -1.25 -5.40 -23.72
CA ALA A 102 -0.99 -4.66 -24.93
C ALA A 102 -1.50 -3.19 -24.88
N LYS A 103 -2.54 -2.92 -24.09
CA LYS A 103 -3.03 -1.55 -23.83
C LYS A 103 -2.27 -0.91 -22.66
N TRP A 104 -2.00 -1.68 -21.61
CA TRP A 104 -1.31 -1.21 -20.42
C TRP A 104 0.12 -0.77 -20.72
N ALA A 105 0.87 -1.55 -21.49
CA ALA A 105 2.24 -1.24 -21.90
C ALA A 105 2.37 0.05 -22.76
N LYS A 106 1.28 0.49 -23.38
CA LYS A 106 1.26 1.76 -24.14
C LYS A 106 1.14 3.00 -23.24
N LYS A 107 0.72 2.83 -22.00
CA LYS A 107 0.70 3.93 -21.03
C LYS A 107 2.12 4.36 -20.72
N THR A 108 2.33 5.65 -20.60
CA THR A 108 3.60 6.19 -20.11
C THR A 108 3.87 5.73 -18.68
N PRO A 109 5.14 5.70 -18.23
CA PRO A 109 5.45 5.43 -16.83
C PRO A 109 4.68 6.32 -15.85
N ALA A 110 4.54 7.61 -16.16
CA ALA A 110 3.78 8.57 -15.35
C ALA A 110 2.28 8.22 -15.26
N GLU A 111 1.65 7.81 -16.36
CA GLU A 111 0.24 7.37 -16.33
C GLU A 111 0.05 6.10 -15.49
N ARG A 112 1.01 5.16 -15.53
CA ARG A 112 0.97 3.98 -14.68
C ARG A 112 1.19 4.34 -13.21
N ALA A 113 2.14 5.22 -12.93
CA ALA A 113 2.42 5.73 -11.60
C ALA A 113 1.19 6.42 -10.97
N GLU A 114 0.52 7.29 -11.70
CA GLU A 114 -0.73 7.96 -11.25
C GLU A 114 -1.79 6.93 -10.82
N ILE A 115 -1.95 5.84 -11.56
CA ILE A 115 -2.91 4.78 -11.22
C ILE A 115 -2.48 4.03 -9.95
N LEU A 116 -1.20 3.72 -9.80
CA LEU A 116 -0.67 3.04 -8.61
C LEU A 116 -0.77 3.92 -7.37
N HIS A 117 -0.46 5.21 -7.47
CA HIS A 117 -0.63 6.15 -6.36
C HIS A 117 -2.10 6.23 -5.90
N ARG A 118 -3.05 6.29 -6.82
CA ARG A 118 -4.48 6.25 -6.49
C ARG A 118 -4.87 4.94 -5.84
N ALA A 119 -4.33 3.81 -6.32
CA ALA A 119 -4.54 2.52 -5.67
C ALA A 119 -4.02 2.51 -4.22
N GLY A 120 -2.86 3.14 -3.96
CA GLY A 120 -2.34 3.32 -2.60
C GLY A 120 -3.28 4.12 -1.70
N VAL A 121 -3.86 5.21 -2.19
CA VAL A 121 -4.87 5.99 -1.45
C VAL A 121 -6.10 5.16 -1.14
N GLU A 122 -6.61 4.37 -2.10
CA GLU A 122 -7.77 3.50 -1.90
C GLU A 122 -7.48 2.37 -0.90
N LEU A 123 -6.29 1.78 -0.92
CA LEU A 123 -5.88 0.79 0.08
C LEU A 123 -5.85 1.40 1.48
N ALA A 124 -5.27 2.59 1.63
CA ALA A 124 -5.25 3.30 2.90
C ALA A 124 -6.67 3.64 3.39
N LEU A 125 -7.55 4.08 2.50
CA LEU A 125 -8.96 4.39 2.82
C LEU A 125 -9.73 3.15 3.28
N ARG A 126 -9.47 2.00 2.68
CA ARG A 126 -10.09 0.72 2.99
C ARG A 126 -9.32 -0.11 4.00
N ARG A 127 -8.42 0.50 4.76
CA ARG A 127 -7.60 -0.18 5.76
C ARG A 127 -8.41 -1.09 6.67
N GLY A 128 -9.52 -0.61 7.21
CA GLY A 128 -10.39 -1.37 8.10
C GLY A 128 -10.98 -2.61 7.45
N ASP A 129 -11.46 -2.50 6.20
CA ASP A 129 -12.01 -3.62 5.44
C ASP A 129 -10.94 -4.67 5.14
N LEU A 130 -9.72 -4.24 4.77
CA LEU A 130 -8.61 -5.15 4.50
C LEU A 130 -8.17 -5.91 5.76
N ILE A 131 -8.10 -5.24 6.90
CA ILE A 131 -7.80 -5.86 8.20
C ILE A 131 -8.89 -6.88 8.56
N GLU A 132 -10.16 -6.53 8.38
CA GLU A 132 -11.29 -7.41 8.66
C GLU A 132 -11.23 -8.68 7.81
N VAL A 133 -10.98 -8.55 6.50
CA VAL A 133 -10.83 -9.71 5.59
C VAL A 133 -9.62 -10.56 5.96
N ALA A 134 -8.48 -9.95 6.27
CA ALA A 134 -7.28 -10.70 6.69
C ALA A 134 -7.52 -11.48 8.00
N GLY A 135 -8.23 -10.90 8.95
CA GLY A 135 -8.62 -11.58 10.17
C GLY A 135 -9.59 -12.73 9.91
N SER A 136 -10.62 -12.50 9.10
CA SER A 136 -11.64 -13.50 8.75
C SER A 136 -11.10 -14.67 7.92
N GLU A 137 -10.25 -14.41 6.92
CA GLU A 137 -9.81 -15.46 5.99
C GLU A 137 -8.57 -16.24 6.47
N VAL A 138 -7.64 -15.59 7.17
CA VAL A 138 -6.36 -16.21 7.57
C VAL A 138 -6.06 -16.10 9.06
N GLY A 139 -7.00 -15.59 9.87
CA GLY A 139 -6.87 -15.53 11.33
C GLY A 139 -5.84 -14.48 11.79
N LYS A 140 -5.57 -13.44 11.00
CA LYS A 140 -4.56 -12.43 11.33
C LYS A 140 -5.07 -11.47 12.40
N ALA A 141 -4.24 -11.18 13.41
CA ALA A 141 -4.60 -10.20 14.44
C ALA A 141 -4.66 -8.78 13.84
N VAL A 142 -5.54 -7.93 14.38
CA VAL A 142 -5.73 -6.54 13.90
C VAL A 142 -4.41 -5.79 13.78
N GLY A 143 -3.55 -5.86 14.80
CA GLY A 143 -2.26 -5.14 14.80
C GLY A 143 -1.28 -5.64 13.74
N GLU A 144 -1.27 -6.94 13.44
CA GLU A 144 -0.42 -7.52 12.39
C GLU A 144 -0.94 -7.18 11.00
N ALA A 145 -2.26 -7.22 10.80
CA ALA A 145 -2.88 -6.84 9.55
C ALA A 145 -2.76 -5.33 9.28
N ASP A 146 -2.78 -4.50 10.32
CA ASP A 146 -2.62 -3.05 10.19
C ASP A 146 -1.25 -2.66 9.62
N VAL A 147 -0.18 -3.25 10.14
CA VAL A 147 1.19 -3.07 9.62
C VAL A 147 1.28 -3.54 8.17
N GLU A 148 0.66 -4.67 7.86
CA GLU A 148 0.65 -5.20 6.50
C GLU A 148 -0.09 -4.27 5.51
N VAL A 149 -1.18 -3.63 5.93
CA VAL A 149 -1.85 -2.62 5.09
C VAL A 149 -0.96 -1.41 4.87
N SER A 150 -0.22 -0.95 5.90
CA SER A 150 0.75 0.14 5.73
C SER A 150 1.81 -0.22 4.69
N GLU A 151 2.37 -1.42 4.76
CA GLU A 151 3.36 -1.92 3.81
C GLU A 151 2.78 -2.03 2.38
N ALA A 152 1.53 -2.48 2.24
CA ALA A 152 0.85 -2.54 0.95
C ALA A 152 0.68 -1.16 0.32
N VAL A 153 0.29 -0.16 1.11
CA VAL A 153 0.18 1.24 0.65
C VAL A 153 1.55 1.76 0.23
N ASP A 154 2.58 1.48 1.03
CA ASP A 154 3.96 1.86 0.73
C ASP A 154 4.44 1.24 -0.60
N PHE A 155 4.18 -0.04 -0.84
CA PHE A 155 4.51 -0.68 -2.11
C PHE A 155 3.82 -0.02 -3.31
N ALA A 156 2.55 0.35 -3.18
CA ALA A 156 1.85 1.04 -4.26
C ALA A 156 2.53 2.36 -4.63
N HIS A 157 2.86 3.19 -3.64
CA HIS A 157 3.52 4.48 -3.86
C HIS A 157 4.98 4.34 -4.27
N TYR A 158 5.73 3.43 -3.64
CA TYR A 158 7.14 3.19 -3.93
C TYR A 158 7.35 2.71 -5.37
N TYR A 159 6.61 1.69 -5.80
CA TYR A 159 6.74 1.17 -7.16
C TYR A 159 6.20 2.13 -8.22
N ALA A 160 5.25 3.00 -7.87
CA ALA A 160 4.85 4.10 -8.74
C ALA A 160 6.05 5.01 -9.06
N GLU A 161 6.76 5.52 -8.04
CA GLU A 161 7.92 6.39 -8.24
C GLU A 161 9.09 5.67 -8.93
N VAL A 162 9.41 4.45 -8.50
CA VAL A 162 10.52 3.68 -9.11
C VAL A 162 10.22 3.35 -10.58
N GLY A 163 8.96 3.02 -10.90
CA GLY A 163 8.53 2.76 -12.27
C GLY A 163 8.73 3.95 -13.22
N GLU A 164 8.54 5.17 -12.72
CA GLU A 164 8.80 6.39 -13.52
C GLU A 164 10.28 6.62 -13.81
N GLN A 165 11.17 6.05 -13.01
CA GLN A 165 12.61 6.23 -13.17
C GLN A 165 13.22 5.23 -14.17
N LEU A 166 12.56 4.10 -14.45
CA LEU A 166 13.09 3.06 -15.33
C LEU A 166 13.61 3.60 -16.67
N PRO A 167 12.89 4.46 -17.42
CA PRO A 167 13.38 4.98 -18.70
C PRO A 167 14.58 5.92 -18.57
N ARG A 168 14.90 6.37 -17.36
CA ARG A 168 16.01 7.30 -17.09
C ARG A 168 17.31 6.60 -16.74
N ILE A 169 17.32 5.28 -16.63
CA ILE A 169 18.52 4.51 -16.28
C ILE A 169 19.44 4.47 -17.49
N PRO A 170 20.65 5.08 -17.42
CA PRO A 170 21.56 5.16 -18.56
C PRO A 170 22.00 3.76 -19.04
N GLY A 171 22.00 3.56 -20.35
CA GLY A 171 22.46 2.31 -20.97
C GLY A 171 21.51 1.12 -20.81
N ALA A 172 20.33 1.29 -20.23
CA ALA A 172 19.33 0.24 -20.08
C ALA A 172 18.14 0.47 -21.00
N THR A 173 17.61 -0.62 -21.57
CA THR A 173 16.34 -0.65 -22.28
C THR A 173 15.42 -1.63 -21.59
N PHE A 174 14.25 -1.16 -21.19
CA PHE A 174 13.27 -1.97 -20.48
C PHE A 174 12.14 -2.41 -21.40
N THR A 175 11.94 -3.72 -21.49
CA THR A 175 10.83 -4.30 -22.23
C THR A 175 9.89 -4.99 -21.24
N PRO A 176 8.62 -4.56 -21.14
CA PRO A 176 7.67 -5.19 -20.22
C PRO A 176 7.43 -6.65 -20.59
N VAL A 177 7.42 -7.54 -19.61
CA VAL A 177 6.93 -8.90 -19.81
C VAL A 177 5.42 -8.90 -20.01
N LYS A 178 4.90 -9.83 -20.82
CA LYS A 178 3.47 -9.83 -21.14
C LYS A 178 2.59 -10.17 -19.95
N VAL A 179 3.00 -11.15 -19.15
CA VAL A 179 2.26 -11.61 -17.96
C VAL A 179 3.26 -11.94 -16.86
N THR A 180 2.98 -11.50 -15.67
CA THR A 180 3.71 -11.85 -14.45
C THR A 180 2.75 -12.57 -13.53
N THR A 181 3.12 -13.76 -13.08
CA THR A 181 2.36 -14.52 -12.08
C THR A 181 2.90 -14.20 -10.68
N ILE A 182 2.04 -13.81 -9.78
CA ILE A 182 2.38 -13.53 -8.39
C ILE A 182 1.84 -14.66 -7.53
N VAL A 183 2.73 -15.36 -6.81
CA VAL A 183 2.40 -16.53 -5.96
C VAL A 183 2.94 -16.26 -4.55
N PRO A 184 2.25 -15.44 -3.76
CA PRO A 184 2.71 -15.06 -2.42
C PRO A 184 2.40 -16.16 -1.40
N PRO A 185 3.07 -16.14 -0.22
CA PRO A 185 2.69 -16.96 0.91
C PRO A 185 1.33 -16.52 1.48
N TRP A 186 0.58 -17.44 2.05
CA TRP A 186 -0.77 -17.21 2.56
C TRP A 186 -0.83 -16.33 3.82
N ASN A 187 0.25 -16.30 4.60
CA ASN A 187 0.29 -15.58 5.88
C ASN A 187 0.56 -14.07 5.75
N PHE A 188 0.85 -13.59 4.55
CA PHE A 188 0.90 -12.18 4.20
C PHE A 188 -0.06 -11.91 3.02
N PRO A 189 -1.38 -11.91 3.29
CA PRO A 189 -2.39 -11.91 2.23
C PRO A 189 -2.55 -10.58 1.50
N ILE A 190 -1.99 -9.49 2.01
CA ILE A 190 -2.17 -8.13 1.47
C ILE A 190 -0.86 -7.58 0.88
N ALA A 191 0.18 -7.42 1.70
CA ALA A 191 1.38 -6.69 1.31
C ALA A 191 2.18 -7.43 0.24
N ILE A 192 2.50 -8.70 0.44
CA ILE A 192 3.37 -9.45 -0.49
C ILE A 192 2.71 -9.61 -1.88
N PRO A 193 1.42 -10.01 -2.00
CA PRO A 193 0.75 -10.04 -3.30
C PRO A 193 0.72 -8.65 -3.95
N LEU A 194 0.39 -7.61 -3.19
CA LEU A 194 0.34 -6.26 -3.74
C LEU A 194 1.72 -5.76 -4.20
N GLY A 195 2.77 -6.03 -3.44
CA GLY A 195 4.13 -5.65 -3.81
C GLY A 195 4.54 -6.23 -5.18
N GLY A 196 4.30 -7.52 -5.38
CA GLY A 196 4.53 -8.16 -6.68
C GLY A 196 3.67 -7.59 -7.81
N VAL A 197 2.37 -7.36 -7.55
CA VAL A 197 1.44 -6.79 -8.53
C VAL A 197 1.83 -5.36 -8.88
N ALA A 198 2.11 -4.51 -7.89
CA ALA A 198 2.48 -3.12 -8.09
C ALA A 198 3.80 -2.99 -8.89
N ALA A 199 4.81 -3.81 -8.57
CA ALA A 199 6.07 -3.84 -9.30
C ALA A 199 5.86 -4.26 -10.78
N ALA A 200 5.07 -5.31 -11.03
CA ALA A 200 4.78 -5.78 -12.38
C ALA A 200 4.02 -4.73 -13.20
N LEU A 201 2.99 -4.11 -12.61
CA LEU A 201 2.21 -3.06 -13.25
C LEU A 201 3.04 -1.81 -13.53
N ALA A 202 3.88 -1.38 -12.58
CA ALA A 202 4.79 -0.24 -12.76
C ALA A 202 5.73 -0.46 -13.95
N ALA A 203 6.25 -1.69 -14.10
CA ALA A 203 7.09 -2.07 -15.24
C ALA A 203 6.34 -2.26 -16.56
N GLY A 204 5.00 -2.21 -16.57
CA GLY A 204 4.18 -2.33 -17.79
C GLY A 204 3.73 -3.75 -18.12
N SER A 205 3.87 -4.69 -17.20
CA SER A 205 3.36 -6.05 -17.33
C SER A 205 1.84 -6.10 -17.20
#